data_c5e9145eb55f644e1cef8879328ae1c8
#
_entry.id   c5e9145eb55f644e1cef8879328ae1c8
#
_cell.length_a   1.000
_cell.length_b   1.000
_cell.length_c   1.000
_cell.angle_alpha   90.00
_cell.angle_beta   90.00
_cell.angle_gamma   90.00
#
_symmetry.space_group_name_H-M   'P 1'
#
loop_
_entity.id
_entity.type
_entity.pdbx_description
1 polymer ?
#
loop_
_entity_poly.entity_id
_entity_poly.type
_entity_poly.pdbx_seq_one_letter_code
_entity_poly.pdbx_strand_id
1 'polypeptide(L)'
;VRPGTKSLLFGEHQFLLHPLYVAWAWRHLFGFPWDPRLWLCFLVHDWGYWGREDMDGESGREHPECGARLAHRLLDVVESSEFDWHVSWQHVWYDFCLYHSRYLAERAGHPVSRLALADKMSFVLMPWWIYLPLAWLSGSLREYMANGRRMGEPTVGCREWHRALRDKTLEWIARTFGSPAGVYKHGHYYWSWKKGSDGMASD
;
A
#
# COMPACT_ATOMS: atom_id res chain seq x y z
N VAL A 1 10.39 -20.95 -9.06
CA VAL A 1 10.48 -19.57 -8.54
C VAL A 1 9.32 -19.35 -7.59
N ARG A 2 9.59 -18.79 -6.40
CA ARG A 2 8.60 -18.57 -5.33
C ARG A 2 7.57 -17.48 -5.71
N PRO A 3 6.33 -17.54 -5.21
CA PRO A 3 5.28 -16.58 -5.51
C PRO A 3 5.68 -15.12 -5.31
N GLY A 4 6.31 -14.79 -4.20
CA GLY A 4 6.75 -13.43 -3.92
C GLY A 4 7.74 -12.89 -4.95
N THR A 5 8.74 -13.69 -5.35
CA THR A 5 9.68 -13.30 -6.43
C THR A 5 8.96 -13.14 -7.76
N LYS A 6 7.99 -14.00 -8.08
CA LYS A 6 7.20 -13.86 -9.31
C LYS A 6 6.37 -12.59 -9.28
N SER A 7 5.77 -12.27 -8.13
CA SER A 7 4.97 -11.05 -7.97
C SER A 7 5.79 -9.79 -8.22
N LEU A 8 7.04 -9.73 -7.73
CA LEU A 8 7.96 -8.62 -7.96
C LEU A 8 8.47 -8.52 -9.40
N LEU A 9 8.66 -9.62 -10.09
CA LEU A 9 9.23 -9.61 -11.44
C LEU A 9 8.18 -9.32 -12.52
N PHE A 10 7.03 -9.96 -12.43
CA PHE A 10 6.00 -9.91 -13.47
C PHE A 10 4.56 -10.00 -12.94
N GLY A 11 4.38 -9.95 -11.62
CA GLY A 11 3.08 -9.94 -10.98
C GLY A 11 2.57 -8.54 -10.66
N GLU A 12 1.62 -8.48 -9.74
CA GLU A 12 0.94 -7.24 -9.34
C GLU A 12 1.83 -6.28 -8.54
N HIS A 13 2.92 -6.76 -7.91
CA HIS A 13 3.89 -5.95 -7.17
C HIS A 13 5.18 -5.68 -7.97
N GLN A 14 5.13 -5.80 -9.31
CA GLN A 14 6.33 -5.65 -10.12
C GLN A 14 7.01 -4.28 -9.95
N PHE A 15 8.33 -4.27 -10.03
CA PHE A 15 9.21 -3.14 -9.75
C PHE A 15 8.94 -1.84 -10.52
N LEU A 16 8.30 -1.89 -11.69
CA LEU A 16 8.05 -0.70 -12.51
C LEU A 16 6.60 -0.23 -12.42
N LEU A 17 5.66 -1.13 -12.66
CA LEU A 17 4.26 -0.75 -12.79
C LEU A 17 3.64 -0.42 -11.43
N HIS A 18 3.90 -1.25 -10.40
CA HIS A 18 3.32 -1.04 -9.08
C HIS A 18 3.72 0.31 -8.46
N PRO A 19 5.01 0.70 -8.39
CA PRO A 19 5.40 2.02 -7.89
C PRO A 19 4.76 3.19 -8.63
N LEU A 20 4.55 3.07 -9.93
CA LEU A 20 3.86 4.10 -10.73
C LEU A 20 2.38 4.21 -10.36
N TYR A 21 1.70 3.08 -10.13
CA TYR A 21 0.32 3.08 -9.63
C TYR A 21 0.24 3.62 -8.19
N VAL A 22 1.21 3.33 -7.33
CA VAL A 22 1.31 3.91 -5.98
C VAL A 22 1.52 5.42 -6.05
N ALA A 23 2.41 5.91 -6.92
CA ALA A 23 2.61 7.34 -7.13
C ALA A 23 1.36 8.03 -7.69
N TRP A 24 0.65 7.37 -8.61
CA TRP A 24 -0.61 7.86 -9.14
C TRP A 24 -1.70 7.89 -8.06
N ALA A 25 -1.82 6.85 -7.25
CA ALA A 25 -2.70 6.80 -6.10
C ALA A 25 -2.36 7.90 -5.07
N TRP A 26 -1.08 8.09 -4.77
CA TRP A 26 -0.60 9.17 -3.91
C TRP A 26 -1.05 10.54 -4.42
N ARG A 27 -0.87 10.78 -5.74
CA ARG A 27 -1.32 12.03 -6.37
C ARG A 27 -2.81 12.27 -6.16
N HIS A 28 -3.63 11.24 -6.25
CA HIS A 28 -5.09 11.34 -6.03
C HIS A 28 -5.44 11.64 -4.58
N LEU A 29 -4.69 11.06 -3.64
CA LEU A 29 -4.97 11.15 -2.21
C LEU A 29 -4.38 12.41 -1.56
N PHE A 30 -3.15 12.78 -1.94
CA PHE A 30 -2.33 13.76 -1.23
C PHE A 30 -1.74 14.86 -2.11
N GLY A 31 -2.00 14.85 -3.40
CA GLY A 31 -1.35 15.73 -4.36
C GLY A 31 -0.08 15.12 -4.95
N PHE A 32 0.62 15.88 -5.80
CA PHE A 32 1.81 15.37 -6.49
C PHE A 32 2.94 15.06 -5.49
N PRO A 33 3.62 13.90 -5.60
CA PRO A 33 4.73 13.53 -4.71
C PRO A 33 6.02 14.26 -5.10
N TRP A 34 6.13 15.54 -4.73
CA TRP A 34 7.30 16.37 -5.06
C TRP A 34 8.58 15.93 -4.36
N ASP A 35 8.47 15.30 -3.19
CA ASP A 35 9.60 14.81 -2.44
C ASP A 35 10.20 13.55 -3.11
N PRO A 36 11.46 13.57 -3.57
CA PRO A 36 12.09 12.42 -4.21
C PRO A 36 12.21 11.19 -3.28
N ARG A 37 12.20 11.39 -1.96
CA ARG A 37 12.26 10.32 -0.97
C ARG A 37 11.00 9.44 -1.02
N LEU A 38 9.84 10.04 -1.33
CA LEU A 38 8.61 9.28 -1.56
C LEU A 38 8.75 8.28 -2.72
N TRP A 39 9.39 8.70 -3.82
CA TRP A 39 9.59 7.84 -4.97
C TRP A 39 10.48 6.64 -4.64
N LEU A 40 11.51 6.86 -3.80
CA LEU A 40 12.32 5.76 -3.30
C LEU A 40 11.48 4.80 -2.44
N CYS A 41 10.66 5.33 -1.53
CA CYS A 41 9.76 4.49 -0.72
C CYS A 41 8.75 3.74 -1.59
N PHE A 42 8.15 4.37 -2.60
CA PHE A 42 7.25 3.68 -3.55
C PHE A 42 7.93 2.55 -4.29
N LEU A 43 9.23 2.69 -4.57
CA LEU A 43 10.00 1.66 -5.25
C LEU A 43 10.35 0.48 -4.34
N VAL A 44 10.73 0.74 -3.08
CA VAL A 44 11.37 -0.28 -2.23
C VAL A 44 10.45 -0.97 -1.24
N HIS A 45 9.26 -0.41 -0.93
CA HIS A 45 8.43 -0.90 0.17
C HIS A 45 8.07 -2.39 0.09
N ASP A 46 7.89 -2.92 -1.13
CA ASP A 46 7.53 -4.31 -1.40
C ASP A 46 8.72 -5.23 -1.70
N TRP A 47 9.96 -4.73 -1.70
CA TRP A 47 11.12 -5.56 -2.05
C TRP A 47 11.30 -6.77 -1.14
N GLY A 48 10.74 -6.75 0.04
CA GLY A 48 10.74 -7.88 0.96
C GLY A 48 9.94 -9.10 0.50
N TYR A 49 9.17 -9.01 -0.57
CA TYR A 49 8.58 -10.19 -1.21
C TYR A 49 9.60 -11.06 -1.93
N TRP A 50 10.80 -10.56 -2.19
CA TRP A 50 11.84 -11.36 -2.83
C TRP A 50 12.14 -12.62 -2.02
N GLY A 51 11.96 -13.79 -2.66
CA GLY A 51 12.20 -15.08 -2.02
C GLY A 51 11.09 -15.59 -1.10
N ARG A 52 9.98 -14.85 -0.91
CA ARG A 52 8.86 -15.29 -0.07
C ARG A 52 8.06 -16.40 -0.73
N GLU A 53 7.59 -17.35 0.09
CA GLU A 53 6.83 -18.51 -0.37
C GLU A 53 5.33 -18.24 -0.49
N ASP A 54 4.85 -17.22 0.19
CA ASP A 54 3.48 -16.75 0.20
C ASP A 54 3.42 -15.22 0.16
N MET A 55 2.24 -14.66 -0.10
CA MET A 55 1.98 -13.22 -0.15
C MET A 55 1.31 -12.72 1.14
N ASP A 56 0.31 -13.45 1.64
CA ASP A 56 -0.50 -13.10 2.81
C ASP A 56 -0.28 -14.05 3.99
N GLY A 57 0.56 -15.07 3.82
CA GLY A 57 0.89 -16.02 4.85
C GLY A 57 1.91 -15.51 5.86
N GLU A 58 2.47 -16.39 6.67
CA GLU A 58 3.45 -16.03 7.69
C GLU A 58 4.70 -15.39 7.10
N SER A 59 5.19 -15.94 5.98
CA SER A 59 6.36 -15.43 5.26
C SER A 59 6.09 -14.06 4.63
N GLY A 60 4.95 -13.89 3.96
CA GLY A 60 4.60 -12.67 3.25
C GLY A 60 4.35 -11.46 4.16
N ARG A 61 3.78 -11.69 5.35
CA ARG A 61 3.45 -10.60 6.30
C ARG A 61 4.66 -9.79 6.78
N GLU A 62 5.86 -10.35 6.69
CA GLU A 62 7.10 -9.69 7.09
C GLU A 62 7.80 -8.93 5.95
N HIS A 63 7.23 -8.94 4.73
CA HIS A 63 7.84 -8.26 3.59
C HIS A 63 8.17 -6.77 3.83
N PRO A 64 7.39 -5.99 4.61
CA PRO A 64 7.66 -4.56 4.78
C PRO A 64 8.99 -4.23 5.46
N GLU A 65 9.50 -5.15 6.29
CA GLU A 65 10.77 -4.92 6.99
C GLU A 65 11.97 -4.70 6.06
N CYS A 66 12.01 -5.41 4.94
CA CYS A 66 13.10 -5.26 3.98
C CYS A 66 13.10 -3.87 3.36
N GLY A 67 11.95 -3.42 2.88
CA GLY A 67 11.79 -2.07 2.33
C GLY A 67 12.05 -0.98 3.37
N ALA A 68 11.57 -1.17 4.59
CA ALA A 68 11.79 -0.25 5.70
C ALA A 68 13.27 -0.11 6.06
N ARG A 69 14.01 -1.21 6.16
CA ARG A 69 15.46 -1.20 6.41
C ARG A 69 16.24 -0.52 5.29
N LEU A 70 15.80 -0.70 4.04
CA LEU A 70 16.44 -0.04 2.90
C LEU A 70 16.15 1.45 2.90
N ALA A 71 14.91 1.87 3.14
CA ALA A 71 14.54 3.27 3.28
C ALA A 71 15.32 3.94 4.42
N HIS A 72 15.42 3.29 5.59
CA HIS A 72 16.22 3.77 6.70
C HIS A 72 17.69 4.00 6.32
N ARG A 73 18.32 3.02 5.68
CA ARG A 73 19.74 3.14 5.31
C ARG A 73 20.01 4.25 4.30
N LEU A 74 19.08 4.50 3.40
CA LEU A 74 19.27 5.46 2.30
C LEU A 74 18.79 6.88 2.65
N LEU A 75 17.84 7.02 3.56
CA LEU A 75 17.18 8.29 3.85
C LEU A 75 17.42 8.74 5.30
N ASP A 76 17.08 7.92 6.29
CA ASP A 76 17.14 8.34 7.69
C ASP A 76 18.60 8.54 8.16
N VAL A 77 19.55 7.73 7.68
CA VAL A 77 20.98 7.85 8.05
C VAL A 77 21.61 9.11 7.45
N VAL A 78 21.19 9.51 6.26
CA VAL A 78 21.70 10.73 5.60
C VAL A 78 21.19 11.98 6.30
N GLU A 79 19.93 12.00 6.74
CA GLU A 79 19.35 13.14 7.48
C GLU A 79 19.94 13.31 8.89
N SER A 80 20.33 12.23 9.56
CA SER A 80 20.91 12.28 10.90
C SER A 80 22.32 12.89 10.94
N SER A 81 22.99 13.06 9.80
CA SER A 81 24.34 13.65 9.74
C SER A 81 24.37 15.20 9.78
N GLU A 82 23.23 15.85 9.58
CA GLU A 82 23.18 17.33 9.47
C GLU A 82 22.43 18.04 10.60
N PHE A 83 21.78 17.34 11.56
CA PHE A 83 20.92 18.04 12.51
C PHE A 83 20.90 17.46 13.93
N ASP A 84 20.69 18.39 14.87
CA ASP A 84 20.63 18.34 16.33
C ASP A 84 20.03 17.04 16.93
N TRP A 85 20.80 16.37 17.78
CA TRP A 85 20.56 15.08 18.43
C TRP A 85 19.42 15.07 19.48
N HIS A 86 18.65 16.15 19.62
CA HIS A 86 17.53 16.24 20.56
C HIS A 86 16.16 15.90 20.01
N VAL A 87 16.01 15.66 18.72
CA VAL A 87 14.71 15.32 18.12
C VAL A 87 14.76 13.90 17.55
N SER A 88 13.92 13.03 18.09
CA SER A 88 13.78 11.62 17.69
C SER A 88 13.18 11.45 16.28
N TRP A 89 13.86 11.99 15.26
CA TRP A 89 13.50 11.80 13.83
C TRP A 89 14.11 10.54 13.23
N GLN A 90 14.69 9.66 14.04
CA GLN A 90 15.61 8.61 13.62
C GLN A 90 15.01 7.50 12.76
N HIS A 91 13.67 7.45 12.55
CA HIS A 91 13.03 6.34 11.85
C HIS A 91 11.85 6.74 10.98
N VAL A 92 11.77 7.99 10.51
CA VAL A 92 10.61 8.48 9.77
C VAL A 92 10.33 7.64 8.50
N TRP A 93 11.36 7.37 7.71
CA TRP A 93 11.22 6.63 6.46
C TRP A 93 11.15 5.12 6.70
N TYR A 94 11.79 4.65 7.78
CA TYR A 94 11.61 3.27 8.25
C TYR A 94 10.14 3.01 8.59
N ASP A 95 9.56 3.82 9.47
CA ASP A 95 8.17 3.67 9.91
C ASP A 95 7.19 3.90 8.77
N PHE A 96 7.48 4.83 7.88
CA PHE A 96 6.69 5.09 6.70
C PHE A 96 6.57 3.86 5.80
N CYS A 97 7.67 3.13 5.57
CA CYS A 97 7.67 1.89 4.82
C CYS A 97 7.16 0.71 5.66
N LEU A 98 7.51 0.59 6.95
CA LEU A 98 7.09 -0.53 7.79
C LEU A 98 5.58 -0.59 7.97
N TYR A 99 4.98 0.56 8.32
CA TYR A 99 3.56 0.67 8.63
C TYR A 99 2.67 0.89 7.40
N HIS A 100 3.19 0.63 6.19
CA HIS A 100 2.30 0.41 5.05
C HIS A 100 1.56 -0.94 5.19
N SER A 101 2.11 -1.87 5.95
CA SER A 101 1.42 -3.09 6.37
C SER A 101 0.44 -2.82 7.50
N ARG A 102 -0.85 -3.07 7.26
CA ARG A 102 -1.88 -3.02 8.32
C ARG A 102 -1.58 -3.97 9.46
N TYR A 103 -1.09 -5.17 9.12
CA TYR A 103 -0.74 -6.20 10.12
C TYR A 103 0.36 -5.72 11.08
N LEU A 104 1.44 -5.13 10.56
CA LEU A 104 2.54 -4.66 11.40
C LEU A 104 2.16 -3.41 12.19
N ALA A 105 1.38 -2.50 11.61
CA ALA A 105 0.85 -1.34 12.29
C ALA A 105 -0.05 -1.73 13.47
N GLU A 106 -1.00 -2.63 13.25
CA GLU A 106 -1.90 -3.13 14.30
C GLU A 106 -1.12 -3.84 15.41
N ARG A 107 -0.18 -4.72 15.05
CA ARG A 107 0.66 -5.44 16.03
C ARG A 107 1.52 -4.50 16.88
N ALA A 108 1.96 -3.39 16.32
CA ALA A 108 2.74 -2.37 17.02
C ALA A 108 1.90 -1.34 17.77
N GLY A 109 0.57 -1.37 17.64
CA GLY A 109 -0.33 -0.32 18.15
C GLY A 109 -0.10 1.04 17.48
N HIS A 110 0.40 1.03 16.25
CA HIS A 110 0.77 2.22 15.48
C HIS A 110 -0.27 2.50 14.38
N PRO A 111 -0.58 3.76 14.05
CA PRO A 111 -1.42 4.05 12.89
C PRO A 111 -0.72 3.62 11.59
N VAL A 112 -1.50 3.21 10.60
CA VAL A 112 -0.96 2.92 9.27
C VAL A 112 -0.39 4.18 8.62
N SER A 113 0.68 4.04 7.85
CA SER A 113 1.30 5.16 7.15
C SER A 113 0.45 5.63 5.96
N ARG A 114 0.73 6.85 5.45
CA ARG A 114 0.11 7.33 4.21
C ARG A 114 0.46 6.45 3.00
N LEU A 115 1.60 5.76 3.05
CA LEU A 115 1.99 4.80 2.02
C LEU A 115 0.99 3.63 1.94
N ALA A 116 0.49 3.14 3.08
CA ALA A 116 -0.54 2.10 3.12
C ALA A 116 -1.78 2.45 2.31
N LEU A 117 -2.20 3.72 2.36
CA LEU A 117 -3.35 4.20 1.59
C LEU A 117 -3.06 4.26 0.10
N ALA A 118 -1.90 4.83 -0.27
CA ALA A 118 -1.52 4.94 -1.67
C ALA A 118 -1.32 3.54 -2.28
N ASP A 119 -0.72 2.62 -1.53
CA ASP A 119 -0.56 1.23 -1.93
C ASP A 119 -1.93 0.55 -2.17
N LYS A 120 -2.84 0.63 -1.20
CA LYS A 120 -4.17 0.02 -1.35
C LYS A 120 -5.03 0.73 -2.42
N MET A 121 -4.89 2.04 -2.55
CA MET A 121 -5.55 2.79 -3.62
C MET A 121 -4.97 2.44 -5.00
N SER A 122 -3.69 2.07 -5.10
CA SER A 122 -3.07 1.63 -6.35
C SER A 122 -3.79 0.41 -6.92
N PHE A 123 -4.14 -0.56 -6.08
CA PHE A 123 -4.98 -1.71 -6.44
C PHE A 123 -6.36 -1.28 -6.96
N VAL A 124 -6.99 -0.30 -6.31
CA VAL A 124 -8.31 0.23 -6.74
C VAL A 124 -8.25 0.91 -8.10
N LEU A 125 -7.16 1.64 -8.37
CA LEU A 125 -6.95 2.35 -9.63
C LEU A 125 -6.50 1.43 -10.76
N MET A 126 -5.86 0.29 -10.45
CA MET A 126 -5.42 -0.65 -11.47
C MET A 126 -6.63 -1.38 -12.08
N PRO A 127 -6.84 -1.31 -13.40
CA PRO A 127 -7.93 -2.00 -14.06
C PRO A 127 -7.85 -3.52 -13.85
N TRP A 128 -9.01 -4.18 -13.65
CA TRP A 128 -9.08 -5.62 -13.43
C TRP A 128 -8.42 -6.45 -14.54
N TRP A 129 -8.46 -5.98 -15.78
CA TRP A 129 -7.86 -6.64 -16.95
C TRP A 129 -6.32 -6.53 -16.99
N ILE A 130 -5.71 -5.66 -16.18
CA ILE A 130 -4.27 -5.63 -15.89
C ILE A 130 -3.99 -6.44 -14.64
N TYR A 131 -4.69 -6.16 -13.53
CA TYR A 131 -4.44 -6.77 -12.23
C TYR A 131 -4.58 -8.30 -12.26
N LEU A 132 -5.72 -8.81 -12.76
CA LEU A 132 -5.99 -10.25 -12.69
C LEU A 132 -4.99 -11.12 -13.48
N PRO A 133 -4.56 -10.76 -14.71
CA PRO A 133 -3.49 -11.49 -15.37
C PRO A 133 -2.16 -11.48 -14.60
N LEU A 134 -1.76 -10.34 -14.04
CA LEU A 134 -0.53 -10.23 -13.25
C LEU A 134 -0.59 -11.09 -11.98
N ALA A 135 -1.68 -11.01 -11.23
CA ALA A 135 -1.89 -11.81 -10.04
C ALA A 135 -2.04 -13.32 -10.34
N TRP A 136 -2.55 -13.67 -11.51
CA TRP A 136 -2.60 -15.06 -11.96
C TRP A 136 -1.21 -15.59 -12.32
N LEU A 137 -0.41 -14.82 -13.04
CA LEU A 137 0.95 -15.18 -13.44
C LEU A 137 1.88 -15.39 -12.24
N SER A 138 1.77 -14.55 -11.21
CA SER A 138 2.54 -14.70 -9.97
C SER A 138 2.06 -15.88 -9.12
N GLY A 139 0.79 -16.26 -9.26
CA GLY A 139 0.11 -17.27 -8.45
C GLY A 139 -0.58 -16.71 -7.21
N SER A 140 -0.41 -15.42 -6.90
CA SER A 140 -1.00 -14.74 -5.75
C SER A 140 -2.53 -14.72 -5.79
N LEU A 141 -3.15 -14.65 -6.98
CA LEU A 141 -4.61 -14.70 -7.12
C LEU A 141 -5.22 -15.96 -6.49
N ARG A 142 -4.57 -17.12 -6.67
CA ARG A 142 -5.02 -18.38 -6.05
C ARG A 142 -4.95 -18.31 -4.53
N GLU A 143 -3.87 -17.75 -4.01
CA GLU A 143 -3.64 -17.60 -2.58
C GLU A 143 -4.69 -16.68 -1.96
N TYR A 144 -4.89 -15.49 -2.52
CA TYR A 144 -5.86 -14.51 -2.04
C TYR A 144 -7.28 -15.05 -2.05
N MET A 145 -7.70 -15.69 -3.14
CA MET A 145 -9.03 -16.30 -3.21
C MET A 145 -9.18 -17.50 -2.26
N ALA A 146 -8.11 -18.26 -2.02
CA ALA A 146 -8.13 -19.35 -1.05
C ALA A 146 -8.23 -18.83 0.38
N ASN A 147 -7.52 -17.75 0.71
CA ASN A 147 -7.57 -17.10 2.02
C ASN A 147 -8.96 -16.51 2.28
N GLY A 148 -9.56 -15.84 1.30
CA GLY A 148 -10.94 -15.34 1.41
C GLY A 148 -11.93 -16.48 1.73
N ARG A 149 -11.85 -17.63 1.04
CA ARG A 149 -12.69 -18.81 1.33
C ARG A 149 -12.49 -19.35 2.74
N ARG A 150 -11.25 -19.39 3.24
CA ARG A 150 -10.96 -19.81 4.63
C ARG A 150 -11.59 -18.87 5.65
N MET A 151 -11.75 -17.59 5.31
CA MET A 151 -12.42 -16.59 6.13
C MET A 151 -13.95 -16.57 5.95
N GLY A 152 -14.52 -17.53 5.20
CA GLY A 152 -15.97 -17.65 5.00
C GLY A 152 -16.51 -16.81 3.84
N GLU A 153 -15.65 -16.24 2.97
CA GLU A 153 -16.11 -15.54 1.78
C GLU A 153 -16.70 -16.54 0.75
N PRO A 154 -17.76 -16.14 0.02
CA PRO A 154 -18.37 -17.00 -0.97
C PRO A 154 -17.39 -17.32 -2.12
N THR A 155 -17.53 -18.50 -2.69
CA THR A 155 -16.78 -18.88 -3.91
C THR A 155 -17.40 -18.15 -5.11
N VAL A 156 -16.66 -17.19 -5.64
CA VAL A 156 -17.07 -16.37 -6.79
C VAL A 156 -16.02 -16.39 -7.88
N GLY A 157 -16.37 -15.92 -9.07
CA GLY A 157 -15.41 -15.75 -10.17
C GLY A 157 -14.35 -14.67 -9.88
N CYS A 158 -13.18 -14.77 -10.51
CA CYS A 158 -12.05 -13.84 -10.27
C CYS A 158 -12.45 -12.36 -10.43
N ARG A 159 -13.30 -12.05 -11.40
CA ARG A 159 -13.74 -10.68 -11.68
C ARG A 159 -14.67 -10.14 -10.58
N GLU A 160 -15.55 -10.98 -10.09
CA GLU A 160 -16.46 -10.66 -8.99
C GLU A 160 -15.69 -10.51 -7.68
N TRP A 161 -14.76 -11.42 -7.41
CA TRP A 161 -13.83 -11.32 -6.29
C TRP A 161 -13.05 -10.00 -6.32
N HIS A 162 -12.47 -9.63 -7.46
CA HIS A 162 -11.74 -8.37 -7.61
C HIS A 162 -12.62 -7.16 -7.32
N ARG A 163 -13.88 -7.16 -7.80
CA ARG A 163 -14.84 -6.09 -7.53
C ARG A 163 -15.12 -5.98 -6.02
N ALA A 164 -15.46 -7.10 -5.38
CA ALA A 164 -15.74 -7.13 -3.95
C ALA A 164 -14.54 -6.66 -3.11
N LEU A 165 -13.33 -7.10 -3.47
CA LEU A 165 -12.10 -6.66 -2.78
C LEU A 165 -11.86 -5.16 -2.98
N ARG A 166 -12.09 -4.63 -4.17
CA ARG A 166 -11.99 -3.21 -4.48
C ARG A 166 -12.95 -2.39 -3.61
N ASP A 167 -14.20 -2.80 -3.50
CA ASP A 167 -15.21 -2.10 -2.71
C ASP A 167 -14.86 -2.12 -1.21
N LYS A 168 -14.42 -3.26 -0.65
CA LYS A 168 -13.89 -3.37 0.71
C LYS A 168 -12.68 -2.46 0.95
N THR A 169 -11.79 -2.38 -0.03
CA THR A 169 -10.59 -1.53 0.06
C THR A 169 -10.96 -0.05 0.09
N LEU A 170 -11.89 0.38 -0.75
CA LEU A 170 -12.41 1.75 -0.75
C LEU A 170 -13.07 2.10 0.59
N GLU A 171 -13.89 1.20 1.13
CA GLU A 171 -14.52 1.39 2.43
C GLU A 171 -13.48 1.51 3.55
N TRP A 172 -12.44 0.68 3.53
CA TRP A 172 -11.35 0.76 4.50
C TRP A 172 -10.59 2.10 4.39
N ILE A 173 -10.26 2.56 3.18
CA ILE A 173 -9.62 3.86 2.94
C ILE A 173 -10.50 4.99 3.49
N ALA A 174 -11.81 4.95 3.20
CA ALA A 174 -12.75 5.96 3.67
C ALA A 174 -12.84 6.05 5.20
N ARG A 175 -12.85 4.90 5.87
CA ARG A 175 -12.90 4.83 7.35
C ARG A 175 -11.59 5.30 7.99
N THR A 176 -10.45 4.99 7.38
CA THR A 176 -9.15 5.25 7.98
C THR A 176 -8.76 6.74 7.91
N PHE A 177 -9.19 7.46 6.88
CA PHE A 177 -8.76 8.84 6.60
C PHE A 177 -9.88 9.87 6.44
N GLY A 178 -11.06 9.51 6.85
CA GLY A 178 -12.25 10.31 6.62
C GLY A 178 -12.85 10.06 5.22
N SER A 179 -14.15 10.29 5.11
CA SER A 179 -14.86 10.02 3.86
C SER A 179 -14.27 10.86 2.72
N PRO A 180 -13.68 10.25 1.69
CA PRO A 180 -13.45 11.01 0.48
C PRO A 180 -14.83 11.41 -0.05
N ALA A 181 -15.09 12.71 -0.16
CA ALA A 181 -16.28 13.22 -0.81
C ALA A 181 -16.18 12.94 -2.33
N GLY A 182 -16.24 11.66 -2.68
CA GLY A 182 -16.27 11.19 -4.05
C GLY A 182 -17.71 10.91 -4.45
N VAL A 183 -18.21 11.66 -5.39
CA VAL A 183 -19.51 11.36 -6.00
C VAL A 183 -19.28 10.38 -7.14
N TYR A 184 -19.85 9.18 -6.99
CA TYR A 184 -19.93 8.24 -8.10
C TYR A 184 -20.95 8.77 -9.11
N LYS A 185 -20.48 9.26 -10.25
CA LYS A 185 -21.33 9.65 -11.37
C LYS A 185 -20.90 8.91 -12.64
N HIS A 186 -21.86 8.27 -13.31
CA HIS A 186 -21.70 7.66 -14.65
C HIS A 186 -20.55 6.64 -14.80
N GLY A 187 -20.33 5.78 -13.81
CA GLY A 187 -19.30 4.74 -13.90
C GLY A 187 -17.88 5.21 -13.59
N HIS A 188 -17.68 6.46 -13.23
CA HIS A 188 -16.40 7.04 -12.85
C HIS A 188 -16.45 7.63 -11.44
N TYR A 189 -15.39 7.42 -10.65
CA TYR A 189 -15.21 8.05 -9.36
C TYR A 189 -14.54 9.40 -9.54
N TYR A 190 -15.24 10.49 -9.18
CA TYR A 190 -14.65 11.81 -9.03
C TYR A 190 -14.33 12.04 -7.55
N TRP A 191 -13.06 12.21 -7.24
CA TRP A 191 -12.58 12.43 -5.89
C TRP A 191 -12.38 13.92 -5.65
N SER A 192 -13.15 14.53 -4.75
CA SER A 192 -12.83 15.83 -4.19
C SER A 192 -12.52 15.67 -2.72
N TRP A 193 -11.29 15.95 -2.32
CA TRP A 193 -10.90 16.05 -0.92
C TRP A 193 -11.34 17.40 -0.40
N LYS A 194 -12.36 17.46 0.46
CA LYS A 194 -12.50 18.61 1.35
C LYS A 194 -11.42 18.46 2.42
N LYS A 195 -10.43 19.39 2.47
CA LYS A 195 -9.63 19.60 3.67
C LYS A 195 -10.62 19.72 4.83
N GLY A 196 -10.52 18.81 5.79
CA GLY A 196 -11.22 18.99 7.05
C GLY A 196 -10.88 20.37 7.59
N SER A 197 -11.88 21.17 7.85
CA SER A 197 -11.71 22.44 8.55
C SER A 197 -11.06 22.10 9.88
N ASP A 198 -9.82 22.53 10.06
CA ASP A 198 -9.14 22.52 11.35
C ASP A 198 -9.97 23.34 12.31
N GLY A 199 -10.84 22.67 13.05
CA GLY A 199 -11.51 23.22 14.21
C GLY A 199 -10.52 23.28 15.36
N MET A 200 -9.56 24.18 15.30
CA MET A 200 -8.95 24.71 16.51
C MET A 200 -9.96 25.69 17.10
N ALA A 201 -10.78 25.19 18.01
CA ALA A 201 -11.39 26.06 19.01
C ALA A 201 -10.29 26.41 20.00
N SER A 202 -9.87 27.65 19.97
CA SER A 202 -9.21 28.32 21.08
C SER A 202 -10.27 28.52 22.18
N ASP A 203 -10.02 27.95 23.36
CA ASP A 203 -10.32 28.54 24.68
C ASP A 203 -9.32 27.97 25.70
#